data_45688f4f33d3cc4d8efabc0af7ae721b
#
_entry.id   45688f4f33d3cc4d8efabc0af7ae721b
#
_cell.length_a   1.000
_cell.length_b   1.000
_cell.length_c   1.000
_cell.angle_alpha   90.00
_cell.angle_beta   90.00
_cell.angle_gamma   90.00
#
_symmetry.space_group_name_H-M   'P 1'
#
loop_
_entity.id
_entity.type
_entity.pdbx_description
1 polymer ?
#
loop_
_entity_poly.entity_id
_entity_poly.type
_entity_poly.pdbx_seq_one_letter_code
_entity_poly.pdbx_strand_id
1 'polypeptide(L)'
;MSRSFLWKSLVVVACAIIAFAVNLGSVNAASVGQELANPQLKDANDQPATIPDFGTHVITVTYADSSAGDYGDPMSDATKAKNFSKAAYRGIGVANMKDSAVPNFVIRKIVRGKIEKYKSVILTDPDLTLAKTWNLGNCKGKSVFVLIGKDKKLKYIRYTDKSNPWTKADIDNVLKIMDGLM
;
A
#
# COMPACT_ATOMS: atom_id res chain seq x y z
N MET A 1 -47.78 35.62 -64.94
CA MET A 1 -46.31 35.53 -64.87
C MET A 1 -45.88 36.05 -63.51
N SER A 2 -45.56 35.16 -62.56
CA SER A 2 -44.85 35.56 -61.33
C SER A 2 -44.14 34.32 -60.75
N ARG A 3 -42.85 34.45 -60.69
CA ARG A 3 -41.94 33.40 -60.16
C ARG A 3 -41.85 33.51 -58.66
N SER A 4 -42.32 32.48 -57.99
CA SER A 4 -42.13 32.29 -56.55
C SER A 4 -40.70 31.91 -56.23
N PHE A 5 -40.06 32.71 -55.42
CA PHE A 5 -38.73 32.46 -54.89
C PHE A 5 -38.86 31.74 -53.55
N LEU A 6 -38.61 30.45 -53.56
CA LEU A 6 -38.58 29.62 -52.36
C LEU A 6 -37.19 29.77 -51.71
N TRP A 7 -37.16 30.46 -50.58
CA TRP A 7 -35.97 30.51 -49.75
C TRP A 7 -35.98 29.33 -48.79
N LYS A 8 -35.15 28.36 -49.07
CA LYS A 8 -34.92 27.25 -48.17
C LYS A 8 -33.96 27.71 -47.06
N SER A 9 -34.52 27.88 -45.87
CA SER A 9 -33.72 28.09 -44.67
C SER A 9 -33.04 26.77 -44.25
N LEU A 10 -31.72 26.71 -44.44
CA LEU A 10 -30.90 25.59 -43.97
C LEU A 10 -30.62 25.82 -42.50
N VAL A 11 -31.33 25.08 -41.64
CA VAL A 11 -31.01 25.04 -40.21
C VAL A 11 -29.86 24.08 -40.01
N VAL A 12 -28.67 24.65 -39.81
CA VAL A 12 -27.50 23.88 -39.41
C VAL A 12 -27.60 23.59 -37.92
N VAL A 13 -28.03 22.37 -37.58
CA VAL A 13 -27.93 21.88 -36.19
C VAL A 13 -26.49 21.48 -35.95
N ALA A 14 -25.74 22.36 -35.31
CA ALA A 14 -24.41 22.04 -34.80
C ALA A 14 -24.57 21.15 -33.53
N CYS A 15 -24.46 19.84 -33.72
CA CYS A 15 -24.31 18.90 -32.62
C CYS A 15 -22.92 19.12 -31.99
N ALA A 16 -22.86 19.90 -30.90
CA ALA A 16 -21.69 19.96 -30.05
C ALA A 16 -21.57 18.62 -29.31
N ILE A 17 -20.76 17.71 -29.83
CA ILE A 17 -20.33 16.50 -29.12
C ILE A 17 -19.34 16.98 -28.05
N ILE A 18 -19.84 17.18 -26.82
CA ILE A 18 -18.99 17.33 -25.66
C ILE A 18 -18.36 15.96 -25.39
N ALA A 19 -17.17 15.76 -25.90
CA ALA A 19 -16.32 14.63 -25.53
C ALA A 19 -15.96 14.80 -24.04
N PHE A 20 -16.72 14.16 -23.15
CA PHE A 20 -16.27 13.90 -21.81
C PHE A 20 -15.06 12.97 -21.94
N ALA A 21 -13.86 13.55 -21.94
CA ALA A 21 -12.64 12.80 -21.71
C ALA A 21 -12.72 12.24 -20.28
N VAL A 22 -13.28 11.04 -20.15
CA VAL A 22 -13.10 10.25 -18.94
C VAL A 22 -11.60 9.98 -18.90
N ASN A 23 -10.89 10.76 -18.09
CA ASN A 23 -9.54 10.41 -17.67
C ASN A 23 -9.67 9.07 -16.92
N LEU A 24 -9.60 7.98 -17.66
CA LEU A 24 -9.25 6.68 -17.11
C LEU A 24 -7.81 6.84 -16.64
N GLY A 25 -7.67 7.41 -15.44
CA GLY A 25 -6.39 7.49 -14.78
C GLY A 25 -5.82 6.08 -14.78
N SER A 26 -4.75 5.88 -15.53
CA SER A 26 -3.94 4.69 -15.41
C SER A 26 -3.68 4.52 -13.93
N VAL A 27 -4.19 3.45 -13.34
CA VAL A 27 -3.89 3.11 -11.95
C VAL A 27 -2.42 2.72 -11.95
N ASN A 28 -1.55 3.72 -11.90
CA ASN A 28 -0.12 3.50 -11.84
C ASN A 28 0.16 2.74 -10.54
N ALA A 29 0.78 1.57 -10.66
CA ALA A 29 1.29 0.85 -9.50
C ALA A 29 2.16 1.76 -8.64
N ALA A 30 2.19 1.50 -7.33
CA ALA A 30 3.03 2.26 -6.41
C ALA A 30 4.47 2.38 -6.93
N SER A 31 5.00 3.59 -6.98
CA SER A 31 6.33 3.88 -7.53
C SER A 31 7.22 4.62 -6.54
N VAL A 32 8.52 4.33 -6.56
CA VAL A 32 9.50 5.04 -5.72
C VAL A 32 9.44 6.55 -6.01
N GLY A 33 9.45 7.36 -4.94
CA GLY A 33 9.30 8.81 -4.99
C GLY A 33 7.85 9.30 -4.83
N GLN A 34 6.84 8.42 -4.97
CA GLN A 34 5.43 8.75 -4.75
C GLN A 34 5.22 9.15 -3.29
N GLU A 35 4.46 10.22 -3.05
CA GLU A 35 3.98 10.58 -1.73
C GLU A 35 2.82 9.66 -1.33
N LEU A 36 2.88 9.13 -0.11
CA LEU A 36 1.89 8.21 0.43
C LEU A 36 1.03 8.91 1.48
N ALA A 37 -0.27 8.63 1.48
CA ALA A 37 -1.16 9.03 2.55
C ALA A 37 -1.14 7.98 3.67
N ASN A 38 -1.38 8.40 4.93
CA ASN A 38 -1.53 7.48 6.05
C ASN A 38 -2.93 6.83 5.98
N PRO A 39 -3.04 5.51 5.76
CA PRO A 39 -4.34 4.85 5.59
C PRO A 39 -5.09 4.71 6.92
N GLN A 40 -6.42 4.79 6.85
CA GLN A 40 -7.29 4.47 7.98
C GLN A 40 -7.45 2.94 8.06
N LEU A 41 -6.77 2.34 9.00
CA LEU A 41 -6.76 0.90 9.27
C LEU A 41 -7.50 0.59 10.57
N LYS A 42 -7.31 -0.61 11.09
CA LYS A 42 -7.82 -1.01 12.40
C LYS A 42 -6.71 -1.63 13.24
N ASP A 43 -6.85 -1.54 14.55
CA ASP A 43 -5.99 -2.28 15.48
C ASP A 43 -6.46 -3.74 15.63
N ALA A 44 -5.79 -4.50 16.49
CA ALA A 44 -6.13 -5.89 16.79
C ALA A 44 -7.45 -6.08 17.53
N ASN A 45 -8.06 -4.99 18.04
CA ASN A 45 -9.36 -4.96 18.71
C ASN A 45 -10.47 -4.38 17.84
N ASP A 46 -10.20 -4.22 16.52
CA ASP A 46 -11.13 -3.66 15.53
C ASP A 46 -11.43 -2.17 15.72
N GLN A 47 -10.59 -1.45 16.49
CA GLN A 47 -10.74 -0.01 16.65
C GLN A 47 -10.03 0.72 15.51
N PRO A 48 -10.53 1.88 15.08
CA PRO A 48 -9.87 2.72 14.08
C PRO A 48 -8.43 3.04 14.49
N ALA A 49 -7.50 2.88 13.57
CA ALA A 49 -6.07 3.13 13.79
C ALA A 49 -5.39 3.59 12.51
N THR A 50 -4.27 4.27 12.64
CA THR A 50 -3.39 4.66 11.54
C THR A 50 -1.97 4.17 11.81
N ILE A 51 -1.11 4.23 10.81
CA ILE A 51 0.31 3.93 11.00
C ILE A 51 0.91 5.01 11.91
N PRO A 52 1.46 4.62 13.09
CA PRO A 52 2.03 5.59 14.02
C PRO A 52 3.30 6.23 13.45
N ASP A 53 3.61 7.44 13.91
CA ASP A 53 4.82 8.21 13.56
C ASP A 53 5.00 8.45 12.05
N PHE A 54 3.92 8.35 11.26
CA PHE A 54 3.94 8.56 9.81
C PHE A 54 4.32 10.01 9.45
N GLY A 55 5.41 10.16 8.69
CA GLY A 55 5.95 11.46 8.32
C GLY A 55 6.92 12.08 9.35
N THR A 56 7.22 11.38 10.45
CA THR A 56 8.23 11.79 11.44
C THR A 56 9.36 10.78 11.57
N HIS A 57 9.10 9.51 11.27
CA HIS A 57 10.07 8.41 11.32
C HIS A 57 10.24 7.77 9.93
N VAL A 58 11.36 7.10 9.73
CA VAL A 58 11.50 6.12 8.65
C VAL A 58 10.66 4.90 9.02
N ILE A 59 9.80 4.47 8.12
CA ILE A 59 8.83 3.40 8.41
C ILE A 59 9.02 2.26 7.42
N THR A 60 9.06 1.03 7.92
CA THR A 60 8.82 -0.15 7.11
C THR A 60 7.44 -0.72 7.40
N VAL A 61 6.73 -1.07 6.35
CA VAL A 61 5.46 -1.78 6.44
C VAL A 61 5.59 -3.14 5.76
N THR A 62 5.23 -4.20 6.47
CA THR A 62 5.06 -5.54 5.90
C THR A 62 3.57 -5.84 5.85
N TYR A 63 3.01 -5.89 4.64
CA TYR A 63 1.60 -6.13 4.36
C TYR A 63 1.41 -7.53 3.76
N ALA A 64 0.69 -8.41 4.45
CA ALA A 64 0.51 -9.79 4.00
C ALA A 64 -0.82 -10.38 4.49
N ASP A 65 -1.38 -11.30 3.72
CA ASP A 65 -2.46 -12.16 4.16
C ASP A 65 -1.93 -13.36 5.00
N SER A 66 -2.85 -14.19 5.51
CA SER A 66 -2.50 -15.31 6.38
C SER A 66 -1.65 -16.40 5.71
N SER A 67 -1.63 -16.48 4.39
CA SER A 67 -0.85 -17.46 3.62
C SER A 67 0.57 -17.00 3.29
N ALA A 68 0.82 -15.70 3.40
CA ALA A 68 2.06 -15.06 2.97
C ALA A 68 2.85 -14.37 4.10
N GLY A 69 2.38 -14.50 5.34
CA GLY A 69 2.96 -13.79 6.49
C GLY A 69 4.46 -14.03 6.66
N ASP A 70 4.91 -15.25 6.46
CA ASP A 70 6.29 -15.64 6.71
C ASP A 70 7.28 -15.22 5.60
N TYR A 71 6.78 -14.84 4.42
CA TYR A 71 7.65 -14.38 3.32
C TYR A 71 8.34 -13.05 3.63
N GLY A 72 7.84 -12.27 4.58
CA GLY A 72 8.45 -11.04 5.05
C GLY A 72 9.51 -11.20 6.15
N ASP A 73 9.58 -12.38 6.78
CA ASP A 73 10.41 -12.63 7.96
C ASP A 73 11.91 -12.38 7.73
N PRO A 74 12.55 -12.80 6.60
CA PRO A 74 13.96 -12.55 6.40
C PRO A 74 14.34 -11.06 6.46
N MET A 75 13.53 -10.18 5.88
CA MET A 75 13.76 -8.74 5.94
C MET A 75 13.48 -8.17 7.33
N SER A 76 12.43 -8.66 7.98
CA SER A 76 12.08 -8.25 9.35
C SER A 76 13.20 -8.61 10.34
N ASP A 77 13.77 -9.79 10.22
CA ASP A 77 14.86 -10.25 11.10
C ASP A 77 16.16 -9.48 10.84
N ALA A 78 16.49 -9.21 9.57
CA ALA A 78 17.63 -8.38 9.21
C ALA A 78 17.49 -6.95 9.75
N THR A 79 16.28 -6.37 9.67
CA THR A 79 16.00 -5.05 10.24
C THR A 79 16.12 -5.02 11.76
N LYS A 80 15.64 -6.06 12.44
CA LYS A 80 15.80 -6.22 13.91
C LYS A 80 17.27 -6.33 14.29
N ALA A 81 18.07 -7.11 13.54
CA ALA A 81 19.50 -7.27 13.77
C ALA A 81 20.28 -5.96 13.63
N LYS A 82 19.85 -5.04 12.76
CA LYS A 82 20.40 -3.68 12.64
C LYS A 82 20.15 -2.81 13.85
N ASN A 83 19.12 -3.10 14.63
CA ASN A 83 18.76 -2.40 15.86
C ASN A 83 18.71 -0.87 15.69
N PHE A 84 18.01 -0.40 14.65
CA PHE A 84 17.82 1.02 14.43
C PHE A 84 17.19 1.73 15.62
N SER A 85 17.58 2.99 15.85
CA SER A 85 17.03 3.78 16.95
C SER A 85 15.52 3.93 16.86
N LYS A 86 14.83 3.64 17.96
CA LYS A 86 13.37 3.85 18.05
C LYS A 86 12.96 5.32 17.91
N ALA A 87 13.87 6.26 18.05
CA ALA A 87 13.60 7.69 17.82
C ALA A 87 13.58 8.05 16.32
N ALA A 88 14.07 7.17 15.43
CA ALA A 88 14.17 7.43 14.01
C ALA A 88 13.39 6.42 13.13
N TYR A 89 13.09 5.24 13.66
CA TYR A 89 12.56 4.11 12.87
C TYR A 89 11.38 3.42 13.54
N ARG A 90 10.43 2.95 12.71
CA ARG A 90 9.33 2.05 13.09
C ARG A 90 9.16 0.93 12.08
N GLY A 91 9.08 -0.30 12.57
CA GLY A 91 8.62 -1.46 11.81
C GLY A 91 7.15 -1.77 12.13
N ILE A 92 6.32 -1.83 11.11
CA ILE A 92 4.86 -2.02 11.22
C ILE A 92 4.45 -3.26 10.43
N GLY A 93 3.73 -4.18 11.07
CA GLY A 93 3.01 -5.23 10.39
C GLY A 93 1.60 -4.79 10.03
N VAL A 94 1.07 -5.19 8.88
CA VAL A 94 -0.35 -4.99 8.54
C VAL A 94 -0.90 -6.30 7.99
N ALA A 95 -1.87 -6.87 8.69
CA ALA A 95 -2.54 -8.11 8.27
C ALA A 95 -3.62 -7.79 7.24
N ASN A 96 -3.43 -8.24 6.00
CA ASN A 96 -4.46 -8.23 4.96
C ASN A 96 -5.50 -9.31 5.30
N MET A 97 -6.58 -8.90 5.92
CA MET A 97 -7.62 -9.81 6.36
C MET A 97 -8.59 -10.17 5.23
N LYS A 98 -8.74 -9.27 4.24
CA LYS A 98 -9.71 -9.47 3.14
C LYS A 98 -9.33 -10.64 2.24
N ASP A 99 -8.05 -10.80 1.94
CA ASP A 99 -7.55 -11.87 1.06
C ASP A 99 -7.24 -13.17 1.82
N SER A 100 -7.29 -13.11 3.16
CA SER A 100 -7.05 -14.28 4.02
C SER A 100 -8.18 -15.29 3.96
N ALA A 101 -7.83 -16.58 3.90
CA ALA A 101 -8.81 -17.66 4.01
C ALA A 101 -9.28 -17.91 5.46
N VAL A 102 -8.59 -17.30 6.42
CA VAL A 102 -8.86 -17.44 7.87
C VAL A 102 -9.87 -16.37 8.30
N PRO A 103 -10.88 -16.70 9.12
CA PRO A 103 -11.86 -15.74 9.63
C PRO A 103 -11.21 -14.57 10.40
N ASN A 104 -11.74 -13.37 10.26
CA ASN A 104 -11.17 -12.14 10.82
C ASN A 104 -10.93 -12.21 12.34
N PHE A 105 -11.84 -12.82 13.11
CA PHE A 105 -11.67 -12.93 14.56
C PHE A 105 -10.47 -13.83 14.95
N VAL A 106 -10.17 -14.86 14.15
CA VAL A 106 -9.01 -15.73 14.35
C VAL A 106 -7.73 -14.96 14.04
N ILE A 107 -7.71 -14.22 12.93
CA ILE A 107 -6.55 -13.38 12.56
C ILE A 107 -6.27 -12.37 13.67
N ARG A 108 -7.30 -11.67 14.18
CA ARG A 108 -7.14 -10.73 15.29
C ARG A 108 -6.58 -11.39 16.56
N LYS A 109 -7.01 -12.61 16.87
CA LYS A 109 -6.45 -13.37 18.00
C LYS A 109 -4.96 -13.66 17.80
N ILE A 110 -4.56 -14.07 16.59
CA ILE A 110 -3.16 -14.32 16.24
C ILE A 110 -2.35 -13.02 16.33
N VAL A 111 -2.87 -11.93 15.77
CA VAL A 111 -2.23 -10.60 15.80
C VAL A 111 -2.00 -10.14 17.23
N ARG A 112 -3.00 -10.25 18.13
CA ARG A 112 -2.82 -9.89 19.56
C ARG A 112 -1.71 -10.72 20.21
N GLY A 113 -1.67 -12.02 19.97
CA GLY A 113 -0.59 -12.87 20.48
C GLY A 113 0.80 -12.47 19.95
N LYS A 114 0.90 -12.10 18.67
CA LYS A 114 2.17 -11.60 18.10
C LYS A 114 2.57 -10.25 18.72
N ILE A 115 1.64 -9.31 18.89
CA ILE A 115 1.89 -8.01 19.54
C ILE A 115 2.41 -8.22 20.94
N GLU A 116 1.77 -9.07 21.74
CA GLU A 116 2.17 -9.38 23.11
C GLU A 116 3.56 -10.01 23.17
N LYS A 117 3.79 -11.01 22.34
CA LYS A 117 5.05 -11.78 22.30
C LYS A 117 6.24 -10.95 21.84
N TYR A 118 6.07 -10.19 20.76
CA TYR A 118 7.18 -9.50 20.09
C TYR A 118 7.25 -8.00 20.38
N LYS A 119 6.30 -7.45 21.15
CA LYS A 119 6.17 -6.01 21.44
C LYS A 119 6.18 -5.17 20.15
N SER A 120 5.59 -5.72 19.08
CA SER A 120 5.54 -5.11 17.76
C SER A 120 4.24 -4.35 17.53
N VAL A 121 4.23 -3.43 16.58
CA VAL A 121 3.00 -2.77 16.11
C VAL A 121 2.46 -3.58 14.92
N ILE A 122 1.26 -4.12 15.08
CA ILE A 122 0.58 -4.82 13.98
C ILE A 122 -0.85 -4.28 13.88
N LEU A 123 -1.18 -3.75 12.70
CA LEU A 123 -2.51 -3.30 12.34
C LEU A 123 -3.23 -4.35 11.49
N THR A 124 -4.52 -4.14 11.27
CA THR A 124 -5.36 -5.03 10.46
C THR A 124 -6.06 -4.25 9.37
N ASP A 125 -6.18 -4.86 8.19
CA ASP A 125 -6.83 -4.28 7.02
C ASP A 125 -7.92 -5.25 6.50
N PRO A 126 -9.18 -5.10 6.95
CA PRO A 126 -10.28 -5.95 6.52
C PRO A 126 -10.82 -5.59 5.12
N ASP A 127 -10.50 -4.42 4.58
CA ASP A 127 -11.17 -3.83 3.41
C ASP A 127 -10.22 -3.51 2.25
N LEU A 128 -8.94 -3.94 2.32
CA LEU A 128 -7.87 -3.58 1.39
C LEU A 128 -7.60 -2.07 1.33
N THR A 129 -7.83 -1.37 2.43
CA THR A 129 -7.68 0.08 2.50
C THR A 129 -6.25 0.51 2.22
N LEU A 130 -5.26 -0.18 2.81
CA LEU A 130 -3.85 0.10 2.56
C LEU A 130 -3.48 -0.16 1.10
N ALA A 131 -3.87 -1.33 0.57
CA ALA A 131 -3.57 -1.69 -0.82
C ALA A 131 -4.17 -0.70 -1.82
N LYS A 132 -5.39 -0.23 -1.58
CA LYS A 132 -6.07 0.78 -2.41
C LYS A 132 -5.42 2.16 -2.26
N THR A 133 -5.16 2.61 -1.04
CA THR A 133 -4.58 3.95 -0.76
C THR A 133 -3.20 4.10 -1.39
N TRP A 134 -2.40 3.02 -1.40
CA TRP A 134 -1.03 3.04 -1.91
C TRP A 134 -0.89 2.45 -3.31
N ASN A 135 -1.99 2.05 -3.96
CA ASN A 135 -2.00 1.42 -5.29
C ASN A 135 -1.08 0.19 -5.39
N LEU A 136 -1.13 -0.68 -4.37
CA LEU A 136 -0.29 -1.88 -4.34
C LEU A 136 -0.75 -2.98 -5.31
N GLY A 137 -1.92 -2.84 -5.91
CA GLY A 137 -2.49 -3.86 -6.81
C GLY A 137 -2.92 -5.12 -6.06
N ASN A 138 -2.73 -6.29 -6.70
CA ASN A 138 -3.11 -7.56 -6.11
C ASN A 138 -2.03 -8.09 -5.16
N CYS A 139 -2.35 -8.09 -3.86
CA CYS A 139 -1.47 -8.54 -2.78
C CYS A 139 -1.78 -9.96 -2.28
N LYS A 140 -2.80 -10.64 -2.82
CA LYS A 140 -3.20 -11.98 -2.37
C LYS A 140 -2.07 -12.99 -2.55
N GLY A 141 -1.75 -13.75 -1.51
CA GLY A 141 -0.67 -14.74 -1.50
C GLY A 141 0.74 -14.13 -1.56
N LYS A 142 0.88 -12.83 -1.28
CA LYS A 142 2.16 -12.13 -1.28
C LYS A 142 2.40 -11.41 0.03
N SER A 143 3.66 -11.26 0.40
CA SER A 143 4.09 -10.29 1.40
C SER A 143 4.68 -9.09 0.68
N VAL A 144 4.11 -7.91 0.92
CA VAL A 144 4.54 -6.65 0.32
C VAL A 144 5.30 -5.85 1.37
N PHE A 145 6.58 -5.64 1.11
CA PHE A 145 7.43 -4.78 1.93
C PHE A 145 7.48 -3.38 1.33
N VAL A 146 7.24 -2.38 2.16
CA VAL A 146 7.24 -0.96 1.79
C VAL A 146 8.14 -0.19 2.74
N LEU A 147 9.10 0.57 2.20
CA LEU A 147 9.96 1.49 2.96
C LEU A 147 9.54 2.93 2.65
N ILE A 148 9.28 3.71 3.69
CA ILE A 148 8.78 5.08 3.62
C ILE A 148 9.74 6.00 4.37
N GLY A 149 10.10 7.12 3.75
CA GLY A 149 10.93 8.15 4.38
C GLY A 149 10.11 9.08 5.29
N LYS A 150 10.81 9.89 6.09
CA LYS A 150 10.23 10.97 6.91
C LYS A 150 9.46 12.00 6.07
N ASP A 151 9.77 12.09 4.79
CA ASP A 151 9.08 12.92 3.79
C ASP A 151 7.79 12.28 3.24
N LYS A 152 7.32 11.18 3.85
CA LYS A 152 6.15 10.38 3.43
C LYS A 152 6.27 9.76 2.05
N LYS A 153 7.45 9.78 1.44
CA LYS A 153 7.65 9.22 0.10
C LYS A 153 8.06 7.76 0.16
N LEU A 154 7.54 7.00 -0.78
CA LEU A 154 7.95 5.63 -1.03
C LEU A 154 9.42 5.59 -1.44
N LYS A 155 10.26 4.90 -0.68
CA LYS A 155 11.70 4.74 -0.93
C LYS A 155 12.05 3.39 -1.53
N TYR A 156 11.28 2.36 -1.19
CA TYR A 156 11.46 1.03 -1.74
C TYR A 156 10.15 0.22 -1.59
N ILE A 157 9.89 -0.64 -2.56
CA ILE A 157 8.78 -1.60 -2.52
C ILE A 157 9.23 -2.94 -3.10
N ARG A 158 8.83 -4.04 -2.46
CA ARG A 158 9.07 -5.39 -2.96
C ARG A 158 7.90 -6.31 -2.63
N TYR A 159 7.55 -7.12 -3.60
CA TYR A 159 6.57 -8.19 -3.47
C TYR A 159 7.32 -9.52 -3.39
N THR A 160 7.07 -10.28 -2.33
CA THR A 160 7.66 -11.60 -2.14
C THR A 160 6.57 -12.66 -2.02
N ASP A 161 6.86 -13.81 -2.55
CA ASP A 161 6.05 -15.02 -2.48
C ASP A 161 6.96 -16.25 -2.55
N LYS A 162 6.36 -17.44 -2.66
CA LYS A 162 7.10 -18.71 -2.72
C LYS A 162 8.08 -18.76 -3.92
N SER A 163 7.74 -18.12 -5.05
CA SER A 163 8.56 -18.11 -6.27
C SER A 163 9.57 -16.97 -6.31
N ASN A 164 9.37 -15.93 -5.51
CA ASN A 164 10.20 -14.73 -5.46
C ASN A 164 10.57 -14.36 -4.01
N PRO A 165 11.36 -15.18 -3.31
CA PRO A 165 11.75 -14.91 -1.92
C PRO A 165 12.77 -13.77 -1.81
N TRP A 166 13.00 -13.29 -0.59
CA TRP A 166 14.10 -12.39 -0.29
C TRP A 166 15.46 -13.06 -0.56
N THR A 167 16.31 -12.40 -1.33
CA THR A 167 17.70 -12.76 -1.44
C THR A 167 18.58 -11.93 -0.49
N LYS A 168 19.78 -12.43 -0.17
CA LYS A 168 20.74 -11.65 0.64
C LYS A 168 21.04 -10.28 -0.01
N ALA A 169 21.22 -10.24 -1.33
CA ALA A 169 21.49 -9.00 -2.06
C ALA A 169 20.35 -7.98 -1.96
N ASP A 170 19.09 -8.44 -2.00
CA ASP A 170 17.92 -7.56 -1.81
C ASP A 170 17.90 -6.98 -0.41
N ILE A 171 18.14 -7.81 0.61
CA ILE A 171 18.18 -7.39 2.01
C ILE A 171 19.29 -6.36 2.23
N ASP A 172 20.50 -6.65 1.78
CA ASP A 172 21.65 -5.75 1.91
C ASP A 172 21.38 -4.40 1.23
N ASN A 173 20.76 -4.40 0.04
CA ASN A 173 20.38 -3.19 -0.66
C ASN A 173 19.36 -2.35 0.14
N VAL A 174 18.32 -2.99 0.68
CA VAL A 174 17.31 -2.29 1.48
C VAL A 174 17.92 -1.72 2.76
N LEU A 175 18.76 -2.47 3.46
CA LEU A 175 19.44 -1.99 4.66
C LEU A 175 20.34 -0.78 4.37
N LYS A 176 21.03 -0.78 3.23
CA LYS A 176 21.83 0.37 2.78
C LYS A 176 20.96 1.61 2.52
N ILE A 177 19.78 1.44 1.90
CA ILE A 177 18.84 2.54 1.71
C ILE A 177 18.36 3.06 3.08
N MET A 178 18.01 2.16 4.00
CA MET A 178 17.58 2.52 5.35
C MET A 178 18.66 3.28 6.11
N ASP A 179 19.92 2.81 6.07
CA ASP A 179 21.06 3.50 6.71
C ASP A 179 21.19 4.96 6.21
N GLY A 180 20.91 5.22 4.94
CA GLY A 180 20.94 6.57 4.35
C GLY A 180 19.74 7.46 4.69
N LEU A 181 18.69 6.91 5.32
CA LEU A 181 17.47 7.64 5.70
C LEU A 181 17.41 7.99 7.20
N MET A 182 18.26 7.36 8.03
CA MET A 182 18.29 7.54 9.47
C MET A 182 18.99 8.83 9.88
#